data_65b776bec17eaf90af30c926c86098fd
#
_entry.id   65b776bec17eaf90af30c926c86098fd
#
_cell.length_a   1.000
_cell.length_b   1.000
_cell.length_c   1.000
_cell.angle_alpha   90.00
_cell.angle_beta   90.00
_cell.angle_gamma   90.00
#
_symmetry.space_group_name_H-M   'P 1'
#
loop_
_entity.id
_entity.type
_entity.pdbx_description
1 polymer ?
#
loop_
_entity_poly.entity_id
_entity_poly.type
_entity_poly.pdbx_seq_one_letter_code
_entity_poly.pdbx_strand_id
1 'polypeptide(L)'
;MSVEPPPELEEKAASEPEAGAMPEKRAGAQAAGSTWLQGFGRPSVYHAAIVIFLEFFAWGLLTTPMLTVLHETFSQHTFLMNGLIQGVKGLLSFLSAPLIGALSDVWGRKPFLLGTVFFTCFPIPLMRISPWWYFAMISVSGVFSVTFSVIFAYVADVTQEHERSTAYGWVSATFAASLVSSPAIGAYLSASYGDSLVVLVATVVALLDICFILVAVPESLPEKMRPVSWGAQISWKQADPFASLKKVGKDSTVLLICITVFLSYLPEAGQYSSFFLYLRQVIGFGSVKIAAFIAMVGILSIVAQTAFLSILMRSLGNKNTVLLGLGFQMLQLAW
;
A
#
# COMPACT_ATOMS: atom_id res chain seq x y z
N MET A 1 -1.80 -31.75 72.49
CA MET A 1 -1.60 -32.44 71.20
C MET A 1 -0.74 -31.53 70.36
N SER A 2 0.56 -31.79 70.40
CA SER A 2 1.66 -31.12 69.75
C SER A 2 1.80 -31.64 68.33
N VAL A 3 1.90 -30.78 67.39
CA VAL A 3 2.30 -31.11 65.96
C VAL A 3 3.61 -30.40 65.71
N GLU A 4 4.66 -31.20 65.51
CA GLU A 4 6.00 -30.82 65.12
C GLU A 4 6.07 -30.25 63.70
N PRO A 5 7.04 -29.35 63.40
CA PRO A 5 7.35 -28.91 62.05
C PRO A 5 8.35 -29.89 61.39
N PRO A 6 8.37 -30.03 60.03
CA PRO A 6 9.31 -30.86 59.30
C PRO A 6 10.66 -30.16 59.06
N PRO A 7 11.75 -30.93 58.78
CA PRO A 7 13.14 -30.51 58.90
C PRO A 7 13.66 -29.73 57.69
N GLU A 8 14.61 -28.86 58.01
CA GLU A 8 15.52 -28.14 57.08
C GLU A 8 16.36 -29.13 56.25
N LEU A 9 16.47 -28.88 54.94
CA LEU A 9 17.43 -29.51 54.07
C LEU A 9 18.55 -28.55 53.74
N GLU A 10 19.73 -29.04 54.08
CA GLU A 10 21.03 -28.43 53.96
C GLU A 10 21.40 -27.88 52.57
N GLU A 11 21.96 -26.73 52.66
CA GLU A 11 22.78 -26.01 51.69
C GLU A 11 23.95 -26.85 51.23
N LYS A 12 24.03 -27.17 49.93
CA LYS A 12 25.24 -27.68 49.27
C LYS A 12 25.70 -26.66 48.26
N ALA A 13 26.71 -25.89 48.69
CA ALA A 13 27.57 -25.11 47.82
C ALA A 13 28.23 -26.01 46.77
N ALA A 14 28.06 -25.72 45.49
CA ALA A 14 28.87 -26.26 44.40
C ALA A 14 29.28 -25.13 43.46
N SER A 15 30.54 -24.80 43.58
CA SER A 15 31.50 -24.17 42.65
C SER A 15 30.98 -23.71 41.29
N GLU A 16 31.21 -22.41 41.03
CA GLU A 16 31.22 -21.76 39.71
C GLU A 16 32.29 -22.42 38.81
N PRO A 17 31.97 -22.58 37.50
CA PRO A 17 33.01 -22.68 36.48
C PRO A 17 33.23 -21.31 35.83
N GLU A 18 34.51 -20.99 35.70
CA GLU A 18 35.11 -19.81 35.13
C GLU A 18 34.48 -19.30 33.83
N ALA A 19 34.24 -17.98 33.75
CA ALA A 19 33.90 -17.24 32.57
C ALA A 19 35.00 -17.36 31.49
N GLY A 20 34.80 -18.23 30.53
CA GLY A 20 35.54 -18.26 29.28
C GLY A 20 35.27 -17.02 28.48
N ALA A 21 36.28 -16.18 28.28
CA ALA A 21 36.25 -14.99 27.43
C ALA A 21 35.79 -15.33 26.03
N MET A 22 34.61 -14.84 25.64
CA MET A 22 34.16 -14.85 24.25
C MET A 22 34.94 -13.84 23.42
N PRO A 23 35.41 -14.21 22.23
CA PRO A 23 36.24 -13.32 21.42
C PRO A 23 35.41 -12.15 20.85
N GLU A 24 35.91 -10.97 21.12
CA GLU A 24 35.45 -9.63 20.74
C GLU A 24 35.27 -9.39 19.21
N LYS A 25 35.58 -10.38 18.38
CA LYS A 25 35.54 -10.29 16.91
C LYS A 25 34.15 -10.50 16.28
N ARG A 26 33.10 -10.91 17.04
CA ARG A 26 31.76 -11.08 16.48
C ARG A 26 30.87 -9.82 16.59
N ALA A 27 31.22 -8.84 17.40
CA ALA A 27 30.46 -7.59 17.54
C ALA A 27 30.64 -6.64 16.34
N GLY A 28 31.78 -6.69 15.64
CA GLY A 28 32.07 -5.80 14.52
C GLY A 28 31.36 -6.16 13.20
N ALA A 29 30.97 -7.42 13.01
CA ALA A 29 30.33 -7.88 11.79
C ALA A 29 28.78 -7.71 11.84
N GLN A 30 28.20 -7.63 13.04
CA GLN A 30 26.78 -7.38 13.23
C GLN A 30 26.38 -5.90 13.11
N ALA A 31 27.33 -4.96 13.31
CA ALA A 31 27.06 -3.53 13.22
C ALA A 31 27.01 -3.00 11.79
N ALA A 32 27.60 -3.67 10.81
CA ALA A 32 27.66 -3.21 9.42
C ALA A 32 26.40 -3.54 8.59
N GLY A 33 25.55 -4.48 9.03
CA GLY A 33 24.37 -4.93 8.30
C GLY A 33 23.09 -4.12 8.54
N SER A 34 23.05 -3.22 9.52
CA SER A 34 21.81 -2.59 9.97
C SER A 34 21.70 -1.07 9.74
N THR A 35 22.73 -0.41 9.22
CA THR A 35 22.76 1.06 9.13
C THR A 35 21.74 1.64 8.16
N TRP A 36 21.43 0.95 7.05
CA TRP A 36 20.42 1.40 6.09
C TRP A 36 18.97 1.20 6.58
N LEU A 37 18.75 0.34 7.60
CA LEU A 37 17.44 0.12 8.22
C LEU A 37 17.09 1.20 9.24
N GLN A 38 18.09 1.93 9.77
CA GLN A 38 17.88 2.85 10.89
C GLN A 38 17.13 4.13 10.52
N GLY A 39 17.15 4.59 9.26
CA GLY A 39 16.48 5.80 8.82
C GLY A 39 16.73 7.02 9.74
N PHE A 40 15.93 8.08 9.59
CA PHE A 40 15.99 9.25 10.44
C PHE A 40 14.91 9.22 11.53
N GLY A 41 15.33 9.12 12.79
CA GLY A 41 14.44 9.22 13.93
C GLY A 41 13.62 7.96 14.25
N ARG A 42 12.49 8.14 14.92
CA ARG A 42 11.58 7.05 15.27
C ARG A 42 10.57 6.82 14.14
N PRO A 43 10.16 5.55 13.89
CA PRO A 43 9.12 5.27 12.92
C PRO A 43 7.82 6.00 13.27
N SER A 44 7.17 6.60 12.28
CA SER A 44 6.01 7.47 12.46
C SER A 44 5.03 7.33 11.30
N VAL A 45 3.75 7.60 11.54
CA VAL A 45 2.69 7.66 10.52
C VAL A 45 3.02 8.65 9.40
N TYR A 46 3.76 9.72 9.69
CA TYR A 46 4.17 10.70 8.67
C TYR A 46 5.06 10.09 7.58
N HIS A 47 5.94 9.14 7.92
CA HIS A 47 6.74 8.45 6.91
C HIS A 47 5.86 7.67 5.94
N ALA A 48 4.87 6.94 6.46
CA ALA A 48 3.89 6.23 5.66
C ALA A 48 3.07 7.16 4.75
N ALA A 49 2.62 8.30 5.28
CA ALA A 49 1.84 9.29 4.54
C ALA A 49 2.66 9.90 3.39
N ILE A 50 3.94 10.25 3.61
CA ILE A 50 4.81 10.81 2.57
C ILE A 50 5.06 9.79 1.45
N VAL A 51 5.33 8.53 1.78
CA VAL A 51 5.53 7.47 0.78
C VAL A 51 4.28 7.30 -0.08
N ILE A 52 3.11 7.15 0.54
CA ILE A 52 1.84 7.04 -0.21
C ILE A 52 1.59 8.27 -1.08
N PHE A 53 1.87 9.47 -0.56
CA PHE A 53 1.72 10.68 -1.35
C PHE A 53 2.61 10.67 -2.59
N LEU A 54 3.90 10.43 -2.44
CA LEU A 54 4.87 10.47 -3.54
C LEU A 54 4.61 9.39 -4.58
N GLU A 55 4.36 8.14 -4.15
CA GLU A 55 4.06 7.02 -5.06
C GLU A 55 2.82 7.31 -5.91
N PHE A 56 1.69 7.66 -5.27
CA PHE A 56 0.44 7.90 -6.00
C PHE A 56 0.41 9.24 -6.71
N PHE A 57 1.20 10.22 -6.27
CA PHE A 57 1.41 11.46 -7.02
C PHE A 57 2.13 11.19 -8.34
N ALA A 58 3.18 10.36 -8.34
CA ALA A 58 3.87 9.95 -9.56
C ALA A 58 2.92 9.23 -10.54
N TRP A 59 2.09 8.31 -10.02
CA TRP A 59 1.08 7.62 -10.84
C TRP A 59 0.00 8.54 -11.37
N GLY A 60 -0.51 9.45 -10.56
CA GLY A 60 -1.55 10.37 -10.96
C GLY A 60 -1.11 11.37 -12.02
N LEU A 61 0.15 11.81 -12.03
CA LEU A 61 0.73 12.62 -13.10
C LEU A 61 0.59 11.95 -14.47
N LEU A 62 0.69 10.62 -14.52
CA LEU A 62 0.66 9.83 -15.75
C LEU A 62 -0.75 9.55 -16.28
N THR A 63 -1.81 9.99 -15.60
CA THR A 63 -3.20 9.71 -16.02
C THR A 63 -3.43 10.15 -17.48
N THR A 64 -3.01 11.35 -17.87
CA THR A 64 -3.18 11.86 -19.25
C THR A 64 -2.25 11.15 -20.25
N PRO A 65 -0.92 11.07 -20.04
CA PRO A 65 -0.03 10.36 -20.96
C PRO A 65 -0.39 8.90 -21.13
N MET A 66 -0.79 8.21 -20.07
CA MET A 66 -1.18 6.79 -20.12
C MET A 66 -2.38 6.56 -21.05
N LEU A 67 -3.41 7.40 -20.94
CA LEU A 67 -4.59 7.31 -21.80
C LEU A 67 -4.25 7.56 -23.27
N THR A 68 -3.32 8.48 -23.56
CA THR A 68 -2.84 8.77 -24.92
C THR A 68 -2.09 7.57 -25.48
N VAL A 69 -1.10 7.07 -24.77
CA VAL A 69 -0.27 5.93 -25.20
C VAL A 69 -1.10 4.66 -25.35
N LEU A 70 -2.07 4.43 -24.46
CA LEU A 70 -2.98 3.29 -24.55
C LEU A 70 -3.83 3.36 -25.82
N HIS A 71 -4.39 4.52 -26.14
CA HIS A 71 -5.20 4.71 -27.35
C HIS A 71 -4.37 4.60 -28.63
N GLU A 72 -3.18 5.15 -28.66
CA GLU A 72 -2.25 5.08 -29.82
C GLU A 72 -1.78 3.65 -30.06
N THR A 73 -1.50 2.89 -28.98
CA THR A 73 -0.97 1.52 -29.11
C THR A 73 -2.08 0.51 -29.46
N PHE A 74 -3.28 0.69 -28.92
CA PHE A 74 -4.41 -0.27 -29.07
C PHE A 74 -5.68 0.43 -29.58
N SER A 75 -5.61 1.12 -30.69
CA SER A 75 -6.66 1.98 -31.24
C SER A 75 -8.01 1.27 -31.42
N GLN A 76 -8.01 0.00 -31.84
CA GLN A 76 -9.25 -0.77 -32.09
C GLN A 76 -9.83 -1.44 -30.85
N HIS A 77 -8.99 -1.75 -29.83
CA HIS A 77 -9.38 -2.53 -28.65
C HIS A 77 -8.96 -1.87 -27.34
N THR A 78 -8.95 -0.56 -27.27
CA THR A 78 -8.45 0.23 -26.13
C THR A 78 -9.10 -0.19 -24.80
N PHE A 79 -10.43 -0.32 -24.77
CA PHE A 79 -11.14 -0.72 -23.54
C PHE A 79 -10.83 -2.15 -23.11
N LEU A 80 -10.77 -3.08 -24.07
CA LEU A 80 -10.44 -4.48 -23.80
C LEU A 80 -9.02 -4.60 -23.24
N MET A 81 -8.06 -3.92 -23.87
CA MET A 81 -6.66 -3.96 -23.43
C MET A 81 -6.48 -3.28 -22.08
N ASN A 82 -7.16 -2.17 -21.82
CA ASN A 82 -7.17 -1.56 -20.49
C ASN A 82 -7.70 -2.54 -19.43
N GLY A 83 -8.84 -3.18 -19.71
CA GLY A 83 -9.42 -4.19 -18.81
C GLY A 83 -8.49 -5.38 -18.58
N LEU A 84 -7.83 -5.87 -19.62
CA LEU A 84 -6.88 -6.98 -19.54
C LEU A 84 -5.66 -6.62 -18.68
N ILE A 85 -5.05 -5.46 -18.91
CA ILE A 85 -3.89 -4.97 -18.14
C ILE A 85 -4.24 -4.82 -16.66
N GLN A 86 -5.37 -4.16 -16.36
CA GLN A 86 -5.82 -3.98 -14.99
C GLN A 86 -6.25 -5.31 -14.33
N GLY A 87 -6.86 -6.20 -15.09
CA GLY A 87 -7.25 -7.54 -14.61
C GLY A 87 -6.05 -8.41 -14.25
N VAL A 88 -5.04 -8.46 -15.13
CA VAL A 88 -3.79 -9.19 -14.85
C VAL A 88 -3.07 -8.60 -13.64
N LYS A 89 -2.94 -7.26 -13.60
CA LYS A 89 -2.36 -6.56 -12.45
C LYS A 89 -3.08 -6.89 -11.15
N GLY A 90 -4.40 -6.82 -11.15
CA GLY A 90 -5.22 -7.10 -9.97
C GLY A 90 -5.15 -8.57 -9.52
N LEU A 91 -5.16 -9.51 -10.46
CA LEU A 91 -5.01 -10.94 -10.15
C LEU A 91 -3.66 -11.24 -9.52
N LEU A 92 -2.57 -10.72 -10.09
CA LEU A 92 -1.23 -10.89 -9.53
C LEU A 92 -1.12 -10.24 -8.14
N SER A 93 -1.68 -9.06 -7.94
CA SER A 93 -1.74 -8.39 -6.64
C SER A 93 -2.50 -9.20 -5.60
N PHE A 94 -3.64 -9.77 -5.97
CA PHE A 94 -4.43 -10.65 -5.08
C PHE A 94 -3.63 -11.86 -4.62
N LEU A 95 -2.94 -12.53 -5.54
CA LEU A 95 -2.14 -13.72 -5.22
C LEU A 95 -0.90 -13.40 -4.39
N SER A 96 -0.26 -12.27 -4.64
CA SER A 96 0.98 -11.86 -3.96
C SER A 96 0.77 -11.19 -2.62
N ALA A 97 -0.39 -10.56 -2.37
CA ALA A 97 -0.63 -9.78 -1.16
C ALA A 97 -0.40 -10.56 0.15
N PRO A 98 -0.94 -11.78 0.35
CA PRO A 98 -0.67 -12.56 1.56
C PRO A 98 0.80 -12.99 1.67
N LEU A 99 1.44 -13.30 0.55
CA LEU A 99 2.85 -13.68 0.51
C LEU A 99 3.74 -12.51 0.94
N ILE A 100 3.57 -11.34 0.32
CA ILE A 100 4.35 -10.15 0.65
C ILE A 100 4.05 -9.68 2.07
N GLY A 101 2.79 -9.78 2.52
CA GLY A 101 2.41 -9.52 3.90
C GLY A 101 3.18 -10.40 4.89
N ALA A 102 3.12 -11.73 4.71
CA ALA A 102 3.82 -12.69 5.57
C ALA A 102 5.34 -12.51 5.55
N LEU A 103 5.92 -12.23 4.38
CA LEU A 103 7.36 -11.96 4.23
C LEU A 103 7.76 -10.67 4.96
N SER A 104 6.95 -9.63 4.86
CA SER A 104 7.21 -8.35 5.53
C SER A 104 7.07 -8.44 7.04
N ASP A 105 6.24 -9.35 7.56
CA ASP A 105 6.11 -9.65 9.00
C ASP A 105 7.37 -10.31 9.58
N VAL A 106 8.13 -11.02 8.74
CA VAL A 106 9.32 -11.76 9.17
C VAL A 106 10.60 -10.97 8.89
N TRP A 107 10.76 -10.42 7.68
CA TRP A 107 12.02 -9.81 7.25
C TRP A 107 12.08 -8.29 7.41
N GLY A 108 11.00 -7.69 7.88
CA GLY A 108 10.89 -6.24 8.11
C GLY A 108 10.05 -5.54 7.07
N ARG A 109 9.49 -4.40 7.45
CA ARG A 109 8.58 -3.60 6.59
C ARG A 109 9.33 -2.81 5.54
N LYS A 110 10.44 -2.17 5.92
CA LYS A 110 11.21 -1.28 5.05
C LYS A 110 11.71 -1.94 3.76
N PRO A 111 12.31 -3.15 3.76
CA PRO A 111 12.74 -3.82 2.54
C PRO A 111 11.60 -4.10 1.57
N PHE A 112 10.44 -4.51 2.09
CA PHE A 112 9.27 -4.78 1.25
C PHE A 112 8.61 -3.51 0.75
N LEU A 113 8.57 -2.46 1.56
CA LEU A 113 8.10 -1.14 1.13
C LEU A 113 8.98 -0.61 -0.02
N LEU A 114 10.29 -0.71 0.13
CA LEU A 114 11.24 -0.34 -0.92
C LEU A 114 11.03 -1.18 -2.19
N GLY A 115 10.88 -2.49 -2.04
CA GLY A 115 10.65 -3.41 -3.16
C GLY A 115 9.32 -3.12 -3.89
N THR A 116 8.22 -2.95 -3.16
CA THR A 116 6.92 -2.65 -3.76
C THR A 116 6.96 -1.33 -4.53
N VAL A 117 7.45 -0.25 -3.94
CA VAL A 117 7.56 1.06 -4.60
C VAL A 117 8.51 1.00 -5.79
N PHE A 118 9.65 0.34 -5.67
CA PHE A 118 10.59 0.21 -6.79
C PHE A 118 9.95 -0.49 -7.99
N PHE A 119 9.37 -1.68 -7.80
CA PHE A 119 8.81 -2.45 -8.90
C PHE A 119 7.51 -1.86 -9.47
N THR A 120 6.71 -1.15 -8.66
CA THR A 120 5.55 -0.42 -9.17
C THR A 120 5.93 0.83 -9.96
N CYS A 121 6.99 1.53 -9.58
CA CYS A 121 7.45 2.74 -10.27
C CYS A 121 8.38 2.44 -11.46
N PHE A 122 9.01 1.27 -11.51
CA PHE A 122 9.93 0.87 -12.58
C PHE A 122 9.34 0.99 -14.00
N PRO A 123 8.05 0.68 -14.27
CA PRO A 123 7.48 0.85 -15.61
C PRO A 123 7.38 2.31 -16.08
N ILE A 124 7.40 3.31 -15.18
CA ILE A 124 7.16 4.72 -15.53
C ILE A 124 8.08 5.21 -16.66
N PRO A 125 9.41 5.11 -16.56
CA PRO A 125 10.30 5.56 -17.64
C PRO A 125 10.15 4.73 -18.93
N LEU A 126 9.70 3.48 -18.85
CA LEU A 126 9.52 2.61 -20.01
C LEU A 126 8.42 3.12 -20.95
N MET A 127 7.49 3.91 -20.48
CA MET A 127 6.46 4.55 -21.30
C MET A 127 7.06 5.37 -22.47
N ARG A 128 8.25 5.95 -22.27
CA ARG A 128 8.96 6.73 -23.30
C ARG A 128 9.85 5.89 -24.20
N ILE A 129 10.32 4.75 -23.70
CA ILE A 129 11.22 3.86 -24.44
C ILE A 129 10.42 2.97 -25.38
N SER A 130 9.40 2.30 -24.87
CA SER A 130 8.54 1.42 -25.66
C SER A 130 7.19 1.21 -24.95
N PRO A 131 6.06 1.57 -25.59
CA PRO A 131 4.72 1.33 -25.04
C PRO A 131 4.46 -0.14 -24.73
N TRP A 132 4.92 -1.06 -25.56
CA TRP A 132 4.74 -2.50 -25.34
C TRP A 132 5.42 -2.99 -24.06
N TRP A 133 6.68 -2.59 -23.84
CA TRP A 133 7.38 -2.89 -22.60
C TRP A 133 6.73 -2.24 -21.39
N TYR A 134 6.23 -1.01 -21.54
CA TYR A 134 5.47 -0.34 -20.48
C TYR A 134 4.25 -1.15 -20.06
N PHE A 135 3.39 -1.56 -21.01
CA PHE A 135 2.19 -2.32 -20.69
C PHE A 135 2.49 -3.73 -20.17
N ALA A 136 3.51 -4.39 -20.67
CA ALA A 136 3.97 -5.67 -20.14
C ALA A 136 4.45 -5.55 -18.70
N MET A 137 5.31 -4.57 -18.43
CA MET A 137 5.89 -4.38 -17.10
C MET A 137 4.87 -3.86 -16.08
N ILE A 138 3.92 -3.00 -16.48
CA ILE A 138 2.85 -2.57 -15.56
C ILE A 138 1.93 -3.73 -15.18
N SER A 139 1.68 -4.66 -16.10
CA SER A 139 0.90 -5.86 -15.78
C SER A 139 1.63 -6.76 -14.78
N VAL A 140 2.93 -7.01 -15.00
CA VAL A 140 3.77 -7.84 -14.12
C VAL A 140 4.00 -7.13 -12.77
N SER A 141 4.11 -5.81 -12.75
CA SER A 141 4.25 -5.04 -11.49
C SER A 141 3.08 -5.24 -10.52
N GLY A 142 1.97 -5.82 -11.00
CA GLY A 142 0.87 -6.26 -10.14
C GLY A 142 1.30 -7.13 -8.97
N VAL A 143 2.33 -7.96 -9.13
CA VAL A 143 2.91 -8.76 -8.03
C VAL A 143 3.33 -7.88 -6.85
N PHE A 144 3.83 -6.68 -7.13
CA PHE A 144 4.33 -5.73 -6.12
C PHE A 144 3.33 -4.60 -5.80
N SER A 145 2.17 -4.56 -6.47
CA SER A 145 1.14 -3.52 -6.26
C SER A 145 0.35 -3.73 -4.96
N VAL A 146 1.07 -3.96 -3.86
CA VAL A 146 0.54 -4.22 -2.51
C VAL A 146 1.10 -3.24 -1.47
N THR A 147 1.57 -2.09 -1.92
CA THR A 147 2.16 -1.03 -1.07
C THR A 147 1.24 -0.65 0.08
N PHE A 148 -0.08 -0.54 -0.17
CA PHE A 148 -1.06 -0.27 0.89
C PHE A 148 -1.05 -1.30 2.02
N SER A 149 -0.92 -2.60 1.70
CA SER A 149 -0.87 -3.65 2.72
C SER A 149 0.37 -3.49 3.61
N VAL A 150 1.52 -3.20 3.01
CA VAL A 150 2.78 -2.98 3.75
C VAL A 150 2.72 -1.69 4.57
N ILE A 151 2.17 -0.62 4.01
CA ILE A 151 1.99 0.67 4.69
C ILE A 151 1.03 0.56 5.88
N PHE A 152 -0.10 -0.10 5.72
CA PHE A 152 -1.03 -0.28 6.84
C PHE A 152 -0.45 -1.16 7.94
N ALA A 153 0.34 -2.18 7.59
CA ALA A 153 1.09 -2.95 8.58
C ALA A 153 2.16 -2.08 9.27
N TYR A 154 2.91 -1.25 8.52
CA TYR A 154 3.85 -0.27 9.09
C TYR A 154 3.16 0.69 10.06
N VAL A 155 2.02 1.25 9.68
CA VAL A 155 1.23 2.14 10.54
C VAL A 155 0.71 1.42 11.78
N ALA A 156 0.27 0.15 11.64
CA ALA A 156 -0.16 -0.67 12.78
C ALA A 156 0.96 -0.92 13.79
N ASP A 157 2.20 -1.08 13.30
CA ASP A 157 3.38 -1.31 14.15
C ASP A 157 3.77 -0.06 14.95
N VAL A 158 3.49 1.15 14.42
CA VAL A 158 3.90 2.43 15.04
C VAL A 158 2.79 3.12 15.84
N THR A 159 1.55 2.62 15.79
CA THR A 159 0.38 3.22 16.45
C THR A 159 -0.23 2.28 17.49
N GLN A 160 -0.80 2.87 18.54
CA GLN A 160 -1.58 2.13 19.51
C GLN A 160 -2.94 1.73 18.92
N GLU A 161 -3.54 0.66 19.41
CA GLU A 161 -4.76 0.08 18.86
C GLU A 161 -5.93 1.08 18.75
N HIS A 162 -6.09 1.96 19.73
CA HIS A 162 -7.15 2.98 19.76
C HIS A 162 -6.91 4.14 18.76
N GLU A 163 -5.67 4.36 18.31
CA GLU A 163 -5.29 5.42 17.37
C GLU A 163 -5.22 4.94 15.92
N ARG A 164 -5.17 3.61 15.68
CA ARG A 164 -5.00 3.02 14.35
C ARG A 164 -6.03 3.51 13.34
N SER A 165 -7.30 3.59 13.73
CA SER A 165 -8.36 4.04 12.83
C SER A 165 -8.11 5.47 12.34
N THR A 166 -7.67 6.36 13.22
CA THR A 166 -7.33 7.75 12.87
C THR A 166 -6.09 7.79 11.98
N ALA A 167 -5.06 7.00 12.30
CA ALA A 167 -3.83 6.93 11.50
C ALA A 167 -4.09 6.40 10.08
N TYR A 168 -4.91 5.37 9.94
CA TYR A 168 -5.35 4.87 8.62
C TYR A 168 -6.15 5.92 7.85
N GLY A 169 -6.99 6.69 8.55
CA GLY A 169 -7.71 7.82 7.98
C GLY A 169 -6.76 8.89 7.41
N TRP A 170 -5.69 9.22 8.11
CA TRP A 170 -4.66 10.16 7.64
C TRP A 170 -3.96 9.66 6.38
N VAL A 171 -3.55 8.39 6.34
CA VAL A 171 -2.91 7.78 5.15
C VAL A 171 -3.88 7.79 3.96
N SER A 172 -5.15 7.42 4.19
CA SER A 172 -6.17 7.44 3.14
C SER A 172 -6.48 8.84 2.63
N ALA A 173 -6.52 9.85 3.51
CA ALA A 173 -6.70 11.25 3.13
C ALA A 173 -5.51 11.77 2.30
N THR A 174 -4.29 11.38 2.66
CA THR A 174 -3.07 11.72 1.92
C THR A 174 -3.07 11.09 0.52
N PHE A 175 -3.49 9.84 0.41
CA PHE A 175 -3.72 9.17 -0.87
C PHE A 175 -4.73 9.94 -1.74
N ALA A 176 -5.89 10.29 -1.17
CA ALA A 176 -6.89 11.07 -1.89
C ALA A 176 -6.34 12.43 -2.34
N ALA A 177 -5.59 13.14 -1.50
CA ALA A 177 -4.96 14.41 -1.84
C ALA A 177 -3.96 14.28 -3.01
N SER A 178 -3.19 13.18 -3.05
CA SER A 178 -2.27 12.92 -4.16
C SER A 178 -3.01 12.70 -5.48
N LEU A 179 -4.10 11.91 -5.47
CA LEU A 179 -4.90 11.64 -6.66
C LEU A 179 -5.71 12.84 -7.16
N VAL A 180 -5.95 13.84 -6.32
CA VAL A 180 -6.61 15.09 -6.73
C VAL A 180 -5.63 16.03 -7.41
N SER A 181 -4.46 16.24 -6.78
CA SER A 181 -3.49 17.23 -7.22
C SER A 181 -2.70 16.76 -8.45
N SER A 182 -2.32 15.50 -8.51
CA SER A 182 -1.41 14.99 -9.54
C SER A 182 -1.99 14.97 -10.95
N PRO A 183 -3.24 14.53 -11.24
CA PRO A 183 -3.75 14.55 -12.60
C PRO A 183 -3.96 15.98 -13.13
N ALA A 184 -4.32 16.91 -12.26
CA ALA A 184 -4.46 18.32 -12.64
C ALA A 184 -3.12 18.92 -13.07
N ILE A 185 -2.06 18.68 -12.28
CA ILE A 185 -0.70 19.10 -12.60
C ILE A 185 -0.20 18.36 -13.85
N GLY A 186 -0.42 17.06 -13.94
CA GLY A 186 -0.04 16.23 -15.09
C GLY A 186 -0.68 16.70 -16.39
N ALA A 187 -1.98 17.02 -16.38
CA ALA A 187 -2.69 17.54 -17.55
C ALA A 187 -2.19 18.93 -17.96
N TYR A 188 -1.92 19.82 -16.99
CA TYR A 188 -1.33 21.13 -17.28
C TYR A 188 0.06 21.01 -17.92
N LEU A 189 0.93 20.18 -17.34
CA LEU A 189 2.28 19.95 -17.88
C LEU A 189 2.22 19.31 -19.27
N SER A 190 1.34 18.32 -19.48
CA SER A 190 1.14 17.66 -20.76
C SER A 190 0.68 18.65 -21.84
N ALA A 191 -0.27 19.52 -21.52
CA ALA A 191 -0.78 20.53 -22.44
C ALA A 191 0.24 21.62 -22.77
N SER A 192 1.08 22.03 -21.80
CA SER A 192 2.03 23.15 -21.96
C SER A 192 3.39 22.70 -22.52
N TYR A 193 3.86 21.51 -22.15
CA TYR A 193 5.23 21.06 -22.43
C TYR A 193 5.31 19.66 -23.06
N GLY A 194 4.17 19.01 -23.24
CA GLY A 194 4.07 17.67 -23.83
C GLY A 194 4.27 16.54 -22.83
N ASP A 195 3.84 15.33 -23.22
CA ASP A 195 3.80 14.13 -22.38
C ASP A 195 5.18 13.66 -21.91
N SER A 196 6.24 14.01 -22.67
CA SER A 196 7.61 13.64 -22.32
C SER A 196 8.08 14.25 -21.01
N LEU A 197 7.73 15.51 -20.76
CA LEU A 197 8.08 16.19 -19.51
C LEU A 197 7.31 15.58 -18.34
N VAL A 198 6.04 15.22 -18.55
CA VAL A 198 5.23 14.58 -17.50
C VAL A 198 5.83 13.26 -17.03
N VAL A 199 6.25 12.42 -17.98
CA VAL A 199 6.91 11.13 -17.68
C VAL A 199 8.24 11.36 -16.95
N LEU A 200 9.02 12.36 -17.36
CA LEU A 200 10.27 12.72 -16.67
C LEU A 200 10.02 13.17 -15.25
N VAL A 201 9.07 14.08 -15.03
CA VAL A 201 8.71 14.57 -13.68
C VAL A 201 8.19 13.42 -12.80
N ALA A 202 7.32 12.56 -13.33
CA ALA A 202 6.84 11.38 -12.61
C ALA A 202 7.98 10.42 -12.24
N THR A 203 8.94 10.22 -13.14
CA THR A 203 10.15 9.40 -12.86
C THR A 203 11.00 10.02 -11.75
N VAL A 204 11.20 11.34 -11.77
CA VAL A 204 11.96 12.04 -10.72
C VAL A 204 11.25 11.93 -9.37
N VAL A 205 9.92 12.10 -9.32
CA VAL A 205 9.14 11.94 -8.09
C VAL A 205 9.23 10.50 -7.56
N ALA A 206 9.16 9.50 -8.44
CA ALA A 206 9.32 8.09 -8.06
C ALA A 206 10.73 7.80 -7.50
N LEU A 207 11.77 8.39 -8.10
CA LEU A 207 13.14 8.27 -7.57
C LEU A 207 13.29 8.96 -6.21
N LEU A 208 12.65 10.13 -6.02
CA LEU A 208 12.62 10.81 -4.73
C LEU A 208 11.94 9.96 -3.66
N ASP A 209 10.86 9.26 -4.00
CA ASP A 209 10.18 8.36 -3.07
C ASP A 209 11.09 7.19 -2.66
N ILE A 210 11.73 6.53 -3.61
CA ILE A 210 12.71 5.46 -3.35
C ILE A 210 13.85 5.98 -2.47
N CYS A 211 14.42 7.14 -2.78
CA CYS A 211 15.46 7.76 -1.97
C CYS A 211 14.94 8.11 -0.55
N PHE A 212 13.71 8.60 -0.44
CA PHE A 212 13.10 8.91 0.85
C PHE A 212 12.94 7.63 1.70
N ILE A 213 12.46 6.53 1.12
CA ILE A 213 12.35 5.25 1.82
C ILE A 213 13.75 4.77 2.29
N LEU A 214 14.75 4.84 1.42
CA LEU A 214 16.11 4.40 1.75
C LEU A 214 16.71 5.19 2.91
N VAL A 215 16.61 6.52 2.87
CA VAL A 215 17.33 7.41 3.76
C VAL A 215 16.52 7.76 5.02
N ALA A 216 15.24 8.13 4.84
CA ALA A 216 14.44 8.72 5.91
C ALA A 216 13.58 7.71 6.66
N VAL A 217 12.98 6.74 5.95
CA VAL A 217 12.04 5.80 6.58
C VAL A 217 12.78 4.79 7.48
N PRO A 218 12.55 4.78 8.80
CA PRO A 218 13.10 3.77 9.68
C PRO A 218 12.28 2.48 9.61
N GLU A 219 12.88 1.36 10.01
CA GLU A 219 12.17 0.09 10.14
C GLU A 219 11.20 0.12 11.32
N SER A 220 9.94 -0.29 11.09
CA SER A 220 8.90 -0.30 12.13
C SER A 220 8.83 -1.60 12.92
N LEU A 221 9.29 -2.72 12.35
CA LEU A 221 9.23 -4.01 13.01
C LEU A 221 10.17 -4.04 14.23
N PRO A 222 9.67 -4.34 15.46
CA PRO A 222 10.50 -4.41 16.66
C PRO A 222 11.64 -5.42 16.53
N GLU A 223 12.83 -5.09 17.04
CA GLU A 223 14.02 -5.95 16.96
C GLU A 223 13.80 -7.35 17.56
N LYS A 224 12.96 -7.45 18.59
CA LYS A 224 12.62 -8.72 19.24
C LYS A 224 11.85 -9.68 18.33
N MET A 225 11.17 -9.18 17.31
CA MET A 225 10.39 -9.96 16.35
C MET A 225 11.15 -10.25 15.07
N ARG A 226 12.32 -9.61 14.87
CA ARG A 226 13.16 -9.87 13.70
C ARG A 226 13.97 -11.15 13.90
N PRO A 227 13.97 -12.05 12.94
CA PRO A 227 14.85 -13.23 13.01
C PRO A 227 16.32 -12.78 12.93
N VAL A 228 17.17 -13.52 13.62
CA VAL A 228 18.64 -13.24 13.71
C VAL A 228 19.34 -13.39 12.35
N SER A 229 18.72 -14.04 11.37
CA SER A 229 19.31 -14.22 10.04
C SER A 229 18.27 -14.07 8.93
N TRP A 230 18.68 -13.49 7.81
CA TRP A 230 17.94 -13.57 6.55
C TRP A 230 17.76 -15.03 6.16
N GLY A 231 16.51 -15.45 5.86
CA GLY A 231 16.19 -16.84 5.52
C GLY A 231 15.56 -17.65 6.64
N ALA A 232 15.10 -17.01 7.73
CA ALA A 232 14.26 -17.68 8.72
C ALA A 232 13.07 -18.38 8.04
N GLN A 233 12.75 -19.59 8.49
CA GLN A 233 11.70 -20.41 7.88
C GLN A 233 10.34 -19.69 7.98
N ILE A 234 9.74 -19.44 6.83
CA ILE A 234 8.42 -18.86 6.71
C ILE A 234 7.40 -19.97 6.81
N SER A 235 6.35 -19.72 7.57
CA SER A 235 5.18 -20.58 7.54
C SER A 235 4.42 -20.39 6.23
N TRP A 236 4.72 -21.22 5.22
CA TRP A 236 4.04 -21.21 3.92
C TRP A 236 2.51 -21.28 4.04
N LYS A 237 1.99 -21.86 5.13
CA LYS A 237 0.56 -21.87 5.43
C LYS A 237 -0.02 -20.48 5.72
N GLN A 238 0.79 -19.53 6.18
CA GLN A 238 0.36 -18.15 6.40
C GLN A 238 0.48 -17.30 5.13
N ALA A 239 1.40 -17.66 4.26
CA ALA A 239 1.64 -17.00 2.99
C ALA A 239 0.68 -17.45 1.86
N ASP A 240 -0.05 -18.54 2.06
CA ASP A 240 -1.01 -19.07 1.09
C ASP A 240 -2.29 -18.20 1.07
N PRO A 241 -2.64 -17.56 -0.06
CA PRO A 241 -3.83 -16.72 -0.20
C PRO A 241 -5.12 -17.53 0.05
N PHE A 242 -5.17 -18.78 -0.36
CA PHE A 242 -6.34 -19.64 -0.18
C PHE A 242 -6.49 -20.11 1.27
N ALA A 243 -5.39 -20.35 1.98
CA ALA A 243 -5.41 -20.64 3.41
C ALA A 243 -5.86 -19.41 4.22
N SER A 244 -5.45 -18.23 3.83
CA SER A 244 -5.90 -16.95 4.40
C SER A 244 -7.40 -16.74 4.18
N LEU A 245 -7.90 -16.98 2.99
CA LEU A 245 -9.34 -16.94 2.67
C LEU A 245 -10.15 -17.94 3.50
N LYS A 246 -9.63 -19.16 3.66
CA LYS A 246 -10.25 -20.21 4.49
C LYS A 246 -10.29 -19.83 5.98
N LYS A 247 -9.29 -19.11 6.46
CA LYS A 247 -9.26 -18.58 7.85
C LYS A 247 -10.33 -17.52 8.06
N VAL A 248 -10.48 -16.59 7.10
CA VAL A 248 -11.56 -15.58 7.09
C VAL A 248 -12.94 -16.23 7.07
N GLY A 249 -13.13 -17.33 6.32
CA GLY A 249 -14.39 -18.05 6.24
C GLY A 249 -14.85 -18.76 7.52
N LYS A 250 -14.01 -18.83 8.57
CA LYS A 250 -14.38 -19.41 9.87
C LYS A 250 -15.24 -18.49 10.73
N ASP A 251 -15.06 -17.17 10.58
CA ASP A 251 -15.86 -16.17 11.29
C ASP A 251 -16.94 -15.62 10.35
N SER A 252 -18.20 -15.92 10.69
CA SER A 252 -19.36 -15.53 9.87
C SER A 252 -19.46 -14.00 9.71
N THR A 253 -19.12 -13.22 10.74
CA THR A 253 -19.19 -11.75 10.69
C THR A 253 -18.13 -11.19 9.75
N VAL A 254 -16.89 -11.69 9.89
CA VAL A 254 -15.78 -11.28 9.01
C VAL A 254 -16.06 -11.69 7.56
N LEU A 255 -16.55 -12.91 7.34
CA LEU A 255 -16.93 -13.39 6.00
C LEU A 255 -17.99 -12.51 5.34
N LEU A 256 -19.06 -12.15 6.08
CA LEU A 256 -20.11 -11.28 5.56
C LEU A 256 -19.59 -9.89 5.21
N ILE A 257 -18.71 -9.31 6.02
CA ILE A 257 -18.06 -8.04 5.72
C ILE A 257 -17.21 -8.16 4.46
N CYS A 258 -16.40 -9.21 4.33
CA CYS A 258 -15.58 -9.44 3.15
C CYS A 258 -16.41 -9.60 1.87
N ILE A 259 -17.52 -10.35 1.93
CA ILE A 259 -18.45 -10.49 0.80
C ILE A 259 -19.07 -9.14 0.44
N THR A 260 -19.50 -8.36 1.41
CA THR A 260 -20.07 -7.02 1.20
C THR A 260 -19.07 -6.11 0.51
N VAL A 261 -17.83 -6.07 1.00
CA VAL A 261 -16.74 -5.28 0.40
C VAL A 261 -16.47 -5.75 -1.03
N PHE A 262 -16.35 -7.06 -1.25
CA PHE A 262 -16.11 -7.63 -2.58
C PHE A 262 -17.20 -7.22 -3.59
N LEU A 263 -18.48 -7.38 -3.21
CA LEU A 263 -19.61 -7.01 -4.08
C LEU A 263 -19.70 -5.51 -4.33
N SER A 264 -19.32 -4.67 -3.35
CA SER A 264 -19.30 -3.21 -3.51
C SER A 264 -18.19 -2.74 -4.44
N TYR A 265 -16.97 -3.30 -4.27
CA TYR A 265 -15.82 -2.88 -5.07
C TYR A 265 -15.80 -3.44 -6.49
N LEU A 266 -16.51 -4.53 -6.76
CA LEU A 266 -16.53 -5.14 -8.08
C LEU A 266 -17.01 -4.17 -9.20
N PRO A 267 -18.17 -3.50 -9.08
CA PRO A 267 -18.59 -2.52 -10.07
C PRO A 267 -17.73 -1.24 -10.02
N GLU A 268 -17.27 -0.82 -8.84
CA GLU A 268 -16.46 0.39 -8.68
C GLU A 268 -15.09 0.24 -9.36
N ALA A 269 -14.44 -0.91 -9.26
CA ALA A 269 -13.18 -1.17 -9.93
C ALA A 269 -13.30 -1.08 -11.46
N GLY A 270 -14.38 -1.63 -12.03
CA GLY A 270 -14.69 -1.52 -13.45
C GLY A 270 -14.95 -0.08 -13.88
N GLN A 271 -15.73 0.64 -13.11
CA GLN A 271 -16.03 2.05 -13.35
C GLN A 271 -14.74 2.89 -13.26
N TYR A 272 -13.96 2.75 -12.21
CA TYR A 272 -12.73 3.52 -12.01
C TYR A 272 -11.72 3.32 -13.15
N SER A 273 -11.53 2.10 -13.62
CA SER A 273 -10.57 1.79 -14.67
C SER A 273 -11.00 2.31 -16.05
N SER A 274 -12.31 2.34 -16.34
CA SER A 274 -12.84 2.65 -17.66
C SER A 274 -13.40 4.07 -17.78
N PHE A 275 -13.71 4.73 -16.66
CA PHE A 275 -14.45 5.99 -16.65
C PHE A 275 -13.71 7.13 -17.36
N PHE A 276 -12.43 7.30 -17.08
CA PHE A 276 -11.63 8.36 -17.73
C PHE A 276 -11.41 8.10 -19.21
N LEU A 277 -11.31 6.84 -19.58
CA LEU A 277 -11.23 6.42 -20.97
C LEU A 277 -12.55 6.73 -21.71
N TYR A 278 -13.69 6.48 -21.06
CA TYR A 278 -15.01 6.80 -21.55
C TYR A 278 -15.19 8.31 -21.76
N LEU A 279 -14.82 9.13 -20.76
CA LEU A 279 -14.89 10.59 -20.85
C LEU A 279 -14.05 11.10 -22.03
N ARG A 280 -12.91 10.49 -22.31
CA ARG A 280 -12.01 10.89 -23.39
C ARG A 280 -12.50 10.43 -24.76
N GLN A 281 -12.87 9.16 -24.90
CA GLN A 281 -13.16 8.56 -26.20
C GLN A 281 -14.60 8.73 -26.65
N VAL A 282 -15.55 8.65 -25.73
CA VAL A 282 -16.99 8.68 -26.05
C VAL A 282 -17.55 10.10 -25.91
N ILE A 283 -17.25 10.79 -24.81
CA ILE A 283 -17.75 12.15 -24.57
C ILE A 283 -16.85 13.21 -25.23
N GLY A 284 -15.59 12.87 -25.52
CA GLY A 284 -14.65 13.78 -26.18
C GLY A 284 -14.07 14.85 -25.25
N PHE A 285 -13.97 14.57 -23.95
CA PHE A 285 -13.33 15.49 -23.02
C PHE A 285 -11.83 15.59 -23.27
N GLY A 286 -11.33 16.81 -23.42
CA GLY A 286 -9.89 17.09 -23.46
C GLY A 286 -9.24 16.88 -22.06
N SER A 287 -7.92 16.76 -22.04
CA SER A 287 -7.13 16.50 -20.83
C SER A 287 -7.43 17.49 -19.68
N VAL A 288 -7.61 18.77 -20.00
CA VAL A 288 -7.92 19.82 -19.02
C VAL A 288 -9.29 19.60 -18.37
N LYS A 289 -10.31 19.23 -19.14
CA LYS A 289 -11.64 18.95 -18.60
C LYS A 289 -11.65 17.70 -17.72
N ILE A 290 -10.92 16.66 -18.12
CA ILE A 290 -10.74 15.45 -17.31
C ILE A 290 -10.05 15.78 -16.00
N ALA A 291 -8.97 16.56 -16.02
CA ALA A 291 -8.25 16.98 -14.82
C ALA A 291 -9.13 17.82 -13.89
N ALA A 292 -9.89 18.77 -14.42
CA ALA A 292 -10.83 19.57 -13.62
C ALA A 292 -11.91 18.71 -12.98
N PHE A 293 -12.43 17.70 -13.71
CA PHE A 293 -13.41 16.76 -13.19
C PHE A 293 -12.83 15.91 -12.06
N ILE A 294 -11.62 15.36 -12.24
CA ILE A 294 -10.90 14.61 -11.19
C ILE A 294 -10.69 15.47 -9.95
N ALA A 295 -10.22 16.71 -10.13
CA ALA A 295 -9.99 17.64 -9.04
C ALA A 295 -11.29 17.93 -8.25
N MET A 296 -12.39 18.18 -8.95
CA MET A 296 -13.70 18.40 -8.33
C MET A 296 -14.15 17.19 -7.51
N VAL A 297 -14.14 16.00 -8.10
CA VAL A 297 -14.54 14.76 -7.42
C VAL A 297 -13.64 14.49 -6.21
N GLY A 298 -12.35 14.71 -6.34
CA GLY A 298 -11.41 14.49 -5.26
C GLY A 298 -11.57 15.48 -4.11
N ILE A 299 -11.79 16.77 -4.37
CA ILE A 299 -12.10 17.76 -3.32
C ILE A 299 -13.38 17.37 -2.57
N LEU A 300 -14.43 16.99 -3.30
CA LEU A 300 -15.67 16.51 -2.70
C LEU A 300 -15.44 15.26 -1.86
N SER A 301 -14.60 14.33 -2.33
CA SER A 301 -14.22 13.10 -1.61
C SER A 301 -13.48 13.41 -0.31
N ILE A 302 -12.53 14.34 -0.32
CA ILE A 302 -11.79 14.77 0.89
C ILE A 302 -12.78 15.36 1.91
N VAL A 303 -13.66 16.26 1.48
CA VAL A 303 -14.68 16.86 2.36
C VAL A 303 -15.61 15.80 2.92
N ALA A 304 -16.04 14.84 2.10
CA ALA A 304 -16.89 13.74 2.53
C ALA A 304 -16.19 12.85 3.57
N GLN A 305 -14.94 12.48 3.34
CA GLN A 305 -14.18 11.60 4.25
C GLN A 305 -13.78 12.29 5.55
N THR A 306 -13.47 13.58 5.53
CA THR A 306 -13.00 14.29 6.73
C THR A 306 -14.14 14.83 7.59
N ALA A 307 -15.12 15.49 6.97
CA ALA A 307 -16.21 16.14 7.70
C ALA A 307 -17.46 15.24 7.81
N PHE A 308 -18.00 14.80 6.66
CA PHE A 308 -19.28 14.07 6.65
C PHE A 308 -19.18 12.69 7.30
N LEU A 309 -18.12 11.93 7.03
CA LEU A 309 -17.95 10.59 7.59
C LEU A 309 -17.90 10.62 9.11
N SER A 310 -17.16 11.55 9.69
CA SER A 310 -17.06 11.70 11.15
C SER A 310 -18.41 12.05 11.79
N ILE A 311 -19.19 12.93 11.16
CA ILE A 311 -20.53 13.31 11.64
C ILE A 311 -21.49 12.11 11.53
N LEU A 312 -21.49 11.42 10.39
CA LEU A 312 -22.35 10.27 10.14
C LEU A 312 -22.05 9.11 11.09
N MET A 313 -20.77 8.80 11.31
CA MET A 313 -20.38 7.73 12.24
C MET A 313 -20.79 8.03 13.69
N ARG A 314 -20.76 9.30 14.12
CA ARG A 314 -21.20 9.70 15.46
C ARG A 314 -22.71 9.71 15.60
N SER A 315 -23.46 10.07 14.54
CA SER A 315 -24.93 10.21 14.59
C SER A 315 -25.67 8.90 14.30
N LEU A 316 -25.22 8.13 13.31
CA LEU A 316 -25.91 6.92 12.82
C LEU A 316 -25.24 5.62 13.29
N GLY A 317 -23.98 5.69 13.74
CA GLY A 317 -23.17 4.53 14.05
C GLY A 317 -22.58 3.86 12.80
N ASN A 318 -21.57 3.02 13.02
CA ASN A 318 -20.74 2.45 11.92
C ASN A 318 -21.58 1.64 10.91
N LYS A 319 -22.46 0.76 11.39
CA LYS A 319 -23.30 -0.10 10.52
C LYS A 319 -24.20 0.70 9.60
N ASN A 320 -24.92 1.68 10.15
CA ASN A 320 -25.87 2.46 9.36
C ASN A 320 -25.17 3.40 8.40
N THR A 321 -23.99 3.90 8.75
CA THR A 321 -23.14 4.71 7.86
C THR A 321 -22.69 3.89 6.65
N VAL A 322 -22.29 2.63 6.83
CA VAL A 322 -21.96 1.72 5.72
C VAL A 322 -23.19 1.46 4.84
N LEU A 323 -24.34 1.19 5.43
CA LEU A 323 -25.59 0.96 4.67
C LEU A 323 -25.99 2.19 3.87
N LEU A 324 -25.84 3.39 4.43
CA LEU A 324 -26.10 4.65 3.73
C LEU A 324 -25.16 4.83 2.53
N GLY A 325 -23.85 4.57 2.72
CA GLY A 325 -22.85 4.62 1.65
C GLY A 325 -23.17 3.65 0.50
N LEU A 326 -23.54 2.41 0.82
CA LEU A 326 -23.98 1.42 -0.17
C LEU A 326 -25.23 1.87 -0.91
N GLY A 327 -26.18 2.50 -0.22
CA GLY A 327 -27.38 3.07 -0.85
C GLY A 327 -27.05 4.14 -1.88
N PHE A 328 -26.15 5.06 -1.57
CA PHE A 328 -25.67 6.07 -2.53
C PHE A 328 -24.90 5.45 -3.69
N GLN A 329 -24.07 4.43 -3.44
CA GLN A 329 -23.39 3.70 -4.50
C GLN A 329 -24.37 2.99 -5.45
N MET A 330 -25.42 2.38 -4.93
CA MET A 330 -26.49 1.80 -5.76
C MET A 330 -27.16 2.86 -6.63
N LEU A 331 -27.48 4.03 -6.09
CA LEU A 331 -28.05 5.14 -6.85
C LEU A 331 -27.12 5.64 -7.95
N GLN A 332 -25.82 5.74 -7.64
CA GLN A 332 -24.78 6.13 -8.61
C GLN A 332 -24.69 5.15 -9.77
N LEU A 333 -24.76 3.85 -9.50
CA LEU A 333 -24.67 2.80 -10.52
C LEU A 333 -25.97 2.65 -11.35
N ALA A 334 -27.12 3.02 -10.76
CA ALA A 334 -28.42 2.96 -11.44
C ALA A 334 -28.65 4.13 -12.40
N TRP A 335 -27.95 5.25 -12.22
CA TRP A 335 -28.04 6.44 -13.07
C TRP A 335 -26.97 6.43 -14.16
#